data_a984579f427a8f8202e886bc4dc3b862
#
_entry.id   a984579f427a8f8202e886bc4dc3b862
#
_cell.length_a   1.000
_cell.length_b   1.000
_cell.length_c   1.000
_cell.angle_alpha   90.00
_cell.angle_beta   90.00
_cell.angle_gamma   90.00
#
_symmetry.space_group_name_H-M   'P 1'
#
loop_
_entity.id
_entity.type
_entity.pdbx_description
1 polymer ?
#
loop_
_entity_poly.entity_id
_entity_poly.type
_entity_poly.pdbx_seq_one_letter_code
_entity_poly.pdbx_strand_id
1 'polypeptide(L)'
;RFRSKTVRLFYLGTLSYSYDVETVCKGVRKLLDDGENVELHVMGGGPDLEKLKQYENRAIKFYGYLPYSEMMSIAKACDIAVNAIHSHAMQSVTNKLSDYMALQKPILNSQTNAEVLDLMNLLPHENYRSGDVDGFVQAAKNILKRKNDSVQSDEIVRRFRRDVAYQKIVNLIERLAHE
;
A
#
# COMPACT_ATOMS: atom_id res chain seq x y z
N ARG A 1 16.99 11.39 18.16
CA ARG A 1 17.81 10.16 18.00
C ARG A 1 17.46 9.60 16.62
N PHE A 2 18.30 9.88 15.61
CA PHE A 2 18.09 9.35 14.26
C PHE A 2 18.07 7.81 14.30
N ARG A 3 17.06 7.20 13.68
CA ARG A 3 17.11 5.76 13.41
C ARG A 3 18.27 5.49 12.47
N SER A 4 19.09 4.51 12.77
CA SER A 4 20.27 4.15 11.97
C SER A 4 19.90 3.57 10.58
N LYS A 5 18.66 3.07 10.42
CA LYS A 5 18.16 2.46 9.17
C LYS A 5 17.07 3.34 8.55
N THR A 6 17.19 3.65 7.27
CA THR A 6 16.15 4.31 6.47
C THR A 6 14.95 3.38 6.33
N VAL A 7 13.76 3.86 6.62
CA VAL A 7 12.50 3.15 6.38
C VAL A 7 11.90 3.57 5.05
N ARG A 8 11.62 2.61 4.18
CA ARG A 8 11.12 2.84 2.83
C ARG A 8 9.65 2.52 2.74
N LEU A 9 8.85 3.55 2.47
CA LEU A 9 7.45 3.43 2.13
C LEU A 9 7.31 3.28 0.61
N PHE A 10 6.29 2.56 0.14
CA PHE A 10 6.00 2.50 -1.29
C PHE A 10 4.50 2.57 -1.59
N TYR A 11 4.20 3.15 -2.74
CA TYR A 11 2.88 3.20 -3.34
C TYR A 11 2.94 2.62 -4.75
N LEU A 12 1.96 1.77 -5.09
CA LEU A 12 1.78 1.21 -6.43
C LEU A 12 0.46 1.68 -7.03
N GLY A 13 0.48 2.09 -8.30
CA GLY A 13 -0.72 2.25 -9.10
C GLY A 13 -0.96 3.65 -9.65
N THR A 14 -2.19 3.87 -10.08
CA THR A 14 -2.61 5.10 -10.75
C THR A 14 -2.54 6.31 -9.82
N LEU A 15 -2.13 7.44 -10.37
CA LEU A 15 -2.12 8.75 -9.70
C LEU A 15 -3.27 9.58 -10.28
N SER A 16 -4.40 9.58 -9.58
CA SER A 16 -5.62 10.29 -9.99
C SER A 16 -6.43 10.72 -8.77
N TYR A 17 -7.48 11.49 -9.00
CA TYR A 17 -8.37 12.05 -7.97
C TYR A 17 -8.93 11.03 -6.96
N SER A 18 -8.93 9.73 -7.29
CA SER A 18 -9.38 8.67 -6.37
C SER A 18 -8.32 8.27 -5.34
N TYR A 19 -7.08 8.70 -5.52
CA TYR A 19 -5.93 8.27 -4.72
C TYR A 19 -5.26 9.45 -4.03
N ASP A 20 -5.23 9.41 -2.70
CA ASP A 20 -4.73 10.48 -1.85
C ASP A 20 -3.21 10.40 -1.61
N VAL A 21 -2.45 10.35 -2.69
CA VAL A 21 -0.97 10.32 -2.62
C VAL A 21 -0.40 11.66 -2.15
N GLU A 22 -1.15 12.75 -2.31
CA GLU A 22 -0.73 14.07 -1.84
C GLU A 22 -0.59 14.12 -0.30
N THR A 23 -1.56 13.56 0.44
CA THR A 23 -1.47 13.44 1.91
C THR A 23 -0.26 12.63 2.32
N VAL A 24 0.04 11.55 1.59
CA VAL A 24 1.24 10.72 1.85
C VAL A 24 2.52 11.52 1.66
N CYS A 25 2.65 12.28 0.56
CA CYS A 25 3.82 13.12 0.30
C CYS A 25 4.02 14.20 1.39
N LYS A 26 2.93 14.87 1.79
CA LYS A 26 2.96 15.86 2.88
C LYS A 26 3.35 15.21 4.21
N GLY A 27 2.80 14.04 4.52
CA GLY A 27 3.11 13.30 5.73
C GLY A 27 4.55 12.82 5.79
N VAL A 28 5.12 12.36 4.66
CA VAL A 28 6.53 11.99 4.58
C VAL A 28 7.45 13.20 4.80
N ARG A 29 7.12 14.37 4.22
CA ARG A 29 7.86 15.61 4.51
C ARG A 29 7.84 15.94 6.00
N LYS A 30 6.67 15.85 6.64
CA LYS A 30 6.55 16.11 8.07
C LYS A 30 7.32 15.11 8.93
N LEU A 31 7.34 13.82 8.54
CA LEU A 31 8.19 12.81 9.21
C LEU A 31 9.68 13.16 9.11
N LEU A 32 10.13 13.64 7.95
CA LEU A 32 11.51 14.10 7.77
C LEU A 32 11.84 15.32 8.63
N ASP A 33 10.92 16.30 8.71
CA ASP A 33 11.06 17.49 9.56
C ASP A 33 11.10 17.11 11.05
N ASP A 34 10.36 16.06 11.44
CA ASP A 34 10.39 15.47 12.78
C ASP A 34 11.68 14.65 13.06
N GLY A 35 12.59 14.55 12.09
CA GLY A 35 13.86 13.83 12.23
C GLY A 35 13.78 12.32 12.00
N GLU A 36 12.67 11.81 11.44
CA GLU A 36 12.58 10.41 11.04
C GLU A 36 13.33 10.17 9.73
N ASN A 37 14.04 9.04 9.62
CA ASN A 37 14.77 8.67 8.41
C ASN A 37 13.87 7.81 7.51
N VAL A 38 13.11 8.45 6.62
CA VAL A 38 12.11 7.80 5.76
C VAL A 38 12.32 8.17 4.28
N GLU A 39 11.96 7.26 3.39
CA GLU A 39 11.85 7.47 1.94
C GLU A 39 10.46 7.04 1.47
N LEU A 40 9.97 7.65 0.38
CA LEU A 40 8.75 7.28 -0.33
C LEU A 40 9.06 6.96 -1.78
N HIS A 41 8.67 5.79 -2.22
CA HIS A 41 8.81 5.30 -3.60
C HIS A 41 7.42 5.21 -4.23
N VAL A 42 7.11 6.11 -5.17
CA VAL A 42 5.82 6.17 -5.89
C VAL A 42 6.02 5.57 -7.28
N MET A 43 5.40 4.41 -7.51
CA MET A 43 5.49 3.66 -8.76
C MET A 43 4.13 3.64 -9.44
N GLY A 44 4.06 4.23 -10.62
CA GLY A 44 2.85 4.39 -11.42
C GLY A 44 2.73 5.81 -11.96
N GLY A 45 1.71 6.04 -12.74
CA GLY A 45 1.45 7.32 -13.39
C GLY A 45 -0.05 7.63 -13.42
N GLY A 46 -0.37 8.76 -14.03
CA GLY A 46 -1.75 9.21 -14.15
C GLY A 46 -1.86 10.74 -14.21
N PRO A 47 -3.09 11.28 -14.32
CA PRO A 47 -3.30 12.71 -14.51
C PRO A 47 -2.72 13.59 -13.39
N ASP A 48 -2.59 13.07 -12.17
CA ASP A 48 -2.07 13.84 -11.04
C ASP A 48 -0.54 13.77 -10.90
N LEU A 49 0.16 13.02 -11.75
CA LEU A 49 1.62 12.84 -11.63
C LEU A 49 2.36 14.18 -11.63
N GLU A 50 2.11 15.04 -12.59
CA GLU A 50 2.83 16.33 -12.71
C GLU A 50 2.55 17.25 -11.51
N LYS A 51 1.32 17.26 -11.00
CA LYS A 51 0.97 17.96 -9.76
C LYS A 51 1.74 17.40 -8.56
N LEU A 52 1.86 16.09 -8.47
CA LEU A 52 2.51 15.41 -7.35
C LEU A 52 4.04 15.55 -7.38
N LYS A 53 4.65 15.71 -8.54
CA LYS A 53 6.09 15.92 -8.69
C LYS A 53 6.64 17.16 -7.96
N GLN A 54 5.79 18.14 -7.60
CA GLN A 54 6.20 19.24 -6.71
C GLN A 54 6.74 18.77 -5.35
N TYR A 55 6.41 17.53 -4.94
CA TYR A 55 6.88 16.92 -3.71
C TYR A 55 8.19 16.15 -3.90
N GLU A 56 8.64 15.93 -5.15
CA GLU A 56 9.83 15.16 -5.46
C GLU A 56 11.09 15.76 -4.83
N ASN A 57 11.90 14.91 -4.22
CA ASN A 57 13.19 15.26 -3.65
C ASN A 57 14.01 13.97 -3.44
N ARG A 58 15.14 14.05 -2.74
CA ARG A 58 16.00 12.87 -2.49
C ARG A 58 15.29 11.74 -1.71
N ALA A 59 14.27 12.06 -0.92
CA ALA A 59 13.53 11.10 -0.09
C ALA A 59 12.15 10.72 -0.68
N ILE A 60 11.61 11.49 -1.60
CA ILE A 60 10.34 11.21 -2.30
C ILE A 60 10.64 11.07 -3.78
N LYS A 61 10.45 9.87 -4.32
CA LYS A 61 10.82 9.50 -5.70
C LYS A 61 9.60 9.05 -6.47
N PHE A 62 9.43 9.61 -7.68
CA PHE A 62 8.40 9.22 -8.62
C PHE A 62 9.03 8.49 -9.81
N TYR A 63 8.66 7.23 -10.02
CA TYR A 63 9.25 6.38 -11.05
C TYR A 63 8.46 6.37 -12.36
N GLY A 64 7.22 6.89 -12.36
CA GLY A 64 6.32 6.73 -13.50
C GLY A 64 5.90 5.27 -13.69
N TYR A 65 5.55 4.92 -14.93
CA TYR A 65 5.22 3.54 -15.27
C TYR A 65 6.48 2.69 -15.38
N LEU A 66 6.51 1.57 -14.66
CA LEU A 66 7.58 0.58 -14.69
C LEU A 66 7.04 -0.77 -15.16
N PRO A 67 7.87 -1.62 -15.78
CA PRO A 67 7.55 -3.04 -15.94
C PRO A 67 7.21 -3.68 -14.59
N TYR A 68 6.24 -4.60 -14.58
CA TYR A 68 5.74 -5.21 -13.33
C TYR A 68 6.86 -5.84 -12.49
N SER A 69 7.80 -6.53 -13.12
CA SER A 69 8.93 -7.17 -12.44
C SER A 69 9.86 -6.16 -11.75
N GLU A 70 10.09 -5.01 -12.37
CA GLU A 70 10.93 -3.94 -11.82
C GLU A 70 10.21 -3.26 -10.65
N MET A 71 8.93 -2.92 -10.84
CA MET A 71 8.07 -2.36 -9.80
C MET A 71 8.03 -3.25 -8.56
N MET A 72 7.83 -4.57 -8.73
CA MET A 72 7.81 -5.53 -7.63
C MET A 72 9.18 -5.71 -6.97
N SER A 73 10.27 -5.56 -7.71
CA SER A 73 11.63 -5.60 -7.16
C SER A 73 11.88 -4.44 -6.22
N ILE A 74 11.47 -3.22 -6.60
CA ILE A 74 11.55 -2.03 -5.73
C ILE A 74 10.65 -2.20 -4.50
N ALA A 75 9.38 -2.59 -4.70
CA ALA A 75 8.42 -2.79 -3.61
C ALA A 75 8.91 -3.83 -2.58
N LYS A 76 9.55 -4.90 -3.04
CA LYS A 76 10.14 -5.95 -2.20
C LYS A 76 11.25 -5.42 -1.30
N ALA A 77 12.03 -4.47 -1.80
CA ALA A 77 13.12 -3.81 -1.06
C ALA A 77 12.60 -2.73 -0.08
N CYS A 78 11.33 -2.35 -0.15
CA CYS A 78 10.70 -1.41 0.76
C CYS A 78 10.15 -2.10 2.02
N ASP A 79 9.82 -1.32 3.04
CA ASP A 79 9.44 -1.80 4.36
C ASP A 79 7.92 -1.72 4.61
N ILE A 80 7.22 -0.72 4.05
CA ILE A 80 5.81 -0.41 4.35
C ILE A 80 5.07 -0.06 3.07
N ALA A 81 3.93 -0.72 2.82
CA ALA A 81 3.02 -0.39 1.73
C ALA A 81 2.07 0.75 2.13
N VAL A 82 1.64 1.56 1.16
CA VAL A 82 0.67 2.63 1.39
C VAL A 82 -0.55 2.44 0.48
N ASN A 83 -1.71 2.17 1.09
CA ASN A 83 -3.01 2.12 0.43
C ASN A 83 -3.75 3.45 0.61
N ALA A 84 -3.41 4.42 -0.23
CA ALA A 84 -3.93 5.78 -0.19
C ALA A 84 -5.16 5.91 -1.10
N ILE A 85 -6.35 5.87 -0.54
CA ILE A 85 -7.63 6.01 -1.24
C ILE A 85 -8.38 7.21 -0.66
N HIS A 86 -8.91 8.09 -1.52
CA HIS A 86 -9.75 9.18 -1.07
C HIS A 86 -11.07 8.68 -0.47
N SER A 87 -11.54 9.36 0.57
CA SER A 87 -12.79 9.01 1.27
C SER A 87 -14.05 9.06 0.39
N HIS A 88 -14.02 9.82 -0.70
CA HIS A 88 -15.11 9.91 -1.68
C HIS A 88 -15.03 8.83 -2.78
N ALA A 89 -13.92 8.08 -2.85
CA ALA A 89 -13.75 7.06 -3.87
C ALA A 89 -14.46 5.76 -3.44
N MET A 90 -15.47 5.37 -4.20
CA MET A 90 -16.24 4.13 -3.98
C MET A 90 -15.49 2.92 -4.57
N GLN A 91 -14.28 2.68 -4.09
CA GLN A 91 -13.48 1.55 -4.56
C GLN A 91 -13.63 0.36 -3.63
N SER A 92 -13.85 -0.82 -4.21
CA SER A 92 -13.73 -2.12 -3.55
C SER A 92 -12.27 -2.55 -3.42
N VAL A 93 -12.00 -3.83 -3.28
CA VAL A 93 -10.65 -4.39 -3.28
C VAL A 93 -9.95 -4.08 -4.61
N THR A 94 -8.84 -3.37 -4.56
CA THR A 94 -8.06 -3.00 -5.75
C THR A 94 -6.95 -4.01 -6.02
N ASN A 95 -6.50 -4.12 -7.29
CA ASN A 95 -5.41 -5.04 -7.68
C ASN A 95 -4.12 -4.80 -6.88
N LYS A 96 -3.80 -3.53 -6.55
CA LYS A 96 -2.62 -3.21 -5.73
C LYS A 96 -2.66 -3.86 -4.35
N LEU A 97 -3.85 -4.06 -3.78
CA LEU A 97 -3.98 -4.70 -2.49
C LEU A 97 -3.54 -6.17 -2.53
N SER A 98 -3.84 -6.86 -3.64
CA SER A 98 -3.34 -8.23 -3.85
C SER A 98 -1.80 -8.28 -3.89
N ASP A 99 -1.16 -7.29 -4.53
CA ASP A 99 0.30 -7.19 -4.57
C ASP A 99 0.86 -6.90 -3.16
N TYR A 100 0.23 -6.01 -2.39
CA TYR A 100 0.64 -5.71 -1.01
C TYR A 100 0.52 -6.93 -0.10
N MET A 101 -0.57 -7.70 -0.22
CA MET A 101 -0.77 -8.95 0.50
C MET A 101 0.29 -9.99 0.12
N ALA A 102 0.60 -10.14 -1.18
CA ALA A 102 1.63 -11.05 -1.65
C ALA A 102 3.03 -10.70 -1.13
N LEU A 103 3.32 -9.41 -0.96
CA LEU A 103 4.57 -8.93 -0.38
C LEU A 103 4.64 -9.07 1.13
N GLN A 104 3.51 -9.30 1.81
CA GLN A 104 3.41 -9.45 3.27
C GLN A 104 4.06 -8.30 4.05
N LYS A 105 3.93 -7.06 3.52
CA LYS A 105 4.46 -5.87 4.17
C LYS A 105 3.41 -5.21 5.05
N PRO A 106 3.80 -4.56 6.16
CA PRO A 106 2.90 -3.68 6.90
C PRO A 106 2.25 -2.64 5.98
N ILE A 107 1.01 -2.25 6.27
CA ILE A 107 0.23 -1.35 5.41
C ILE A 107 -0.24 -0.11 6.18
N LEU A 108 0.00 1.08 5.62
CA LEU A 108 -0.70 2.32 5.99
C LEU A 108 -1.93 2.45 5.09
N ASN A 109 -3.12 2.50 5.68
CA ASN A 109 -4.38 2.40 4.94
C ASN A 109 -5.31 3.58 5.23
N SER A 110 -5.87 4.19 4.17
CA SER A 110 -6.91 5.22 4.30
C SER A 110 -8.29 4.77 3.80
N GLN A 111 -8.39 3.56 3.28
CA GLN A 111 -9.65 3.03 2.76
C GLN A 111 -10.52 2.49 3.91
N THR A 112 -11.83 2.80 3.87
CA THR A 112 -12.78 2.46 4.94
C THR A 112 -13.78 1.37 4.55
N ASN A 113 -13.67 0.79 3.35
CA ASN A 113 -14.51 -0.30 2.91
C ASN A 113 -14.37 -1.52 3.84
N ALA A 114 -15.49 -2.10 4.29
CA ALA A 114 -15.51 -3.19 5.27
C ALA A 114 -14.72 -4.43 4.80
N GLU A 115 -14.80 -4.79 3.52
CA GLU A 115 -14.06 -5.91 2.95
C GLU A 115 -12.55 -5.67 2.99
N VAL A 116 -12.11 -4.44 2.71
CA VAL A 116 -10.69 -4.07 2.80
C VAL A 116 -10.21 -4.09 4.24
N LEU A 117 -11.01 -3.57 5.18
CA LEU A 117 -10.66 -3.60 6.60
C LEU A 117 -10.53 -5.03 7.15
N ASP A 118 -11.37 -5.96 6.67
CA ASP A 118 -11.23 -7.37 7.01
C ASP A 118 -9.91 -7.95 6.49
N LEU A 119 -9.53 -7.62 5.26
CA LEU A 119 -8.25 -8.03 4.68
C LEU A 119 -7.04 -7.43 5.41
N MET A 120 -7.16 -6.19 5.91
CA MET A 120 -6.07 -5.57 6.68
C MET A 120 -5.71 -6.36 7.94
N ASN A 121 -6.67 -7.08 8.55
CA ASN A 121 -6.41 -7.90 9.73
C ASN A 121 -5.43 -9.08 9.49
N LEU A 122 -5.10 -9.37 8.24
CA LEU A 122 -4.12 -10.41 7.88
C LEU A 122 -2.67 -9.94 8.03
N LEU A 123 -2.44 -8.63 8.07
CA LEU A 123 -1.12 -8.00 8.12
C LEU A 123 -1.06 -6.93 9.22
N PRO A 124 0.12 -6.60 9.73
CA PRO A 124 0.30 -5.39 10.51
C PRO A 124 -0.15 -4.17 9.70
N HIS A 125 -1.06 -3.39 10.25
CA HIS A 125 -1.57 -2.20 9.58
C HIS A 125 -1.88 -1.08 10.57
N GLU A 126 -1.90 0.15 10.06
CA GLU A 126 -2.42 1.32 10.74
C GLU A 126 -3.34 2.08 9.79
N ASN A 127 -4.47 2.53 10.30
CA ASN A 127 -5.42 3.32 9.52
C ASN A 127 -5.22 4.81 9.79
N TYR A 128 -5.40 5.62 8.74
CA TYR A 128 -5.46 7.06 8.81
C TYR A 128 -6.62 7.58 7.94
N ARG A 129 -7.06 8.79 8.18
CA ARG A 129 -8.11 9.40 7.35
C ARG A 129 -7.48 10.09 6.13
N SER A 130 -8.06 9.87 4.94
CA SER A 130 -7.69 10.63 3.74
C SER A 130 -7.78 12.13 3.98
N GLY A 131 -6.79 12.89 3.53
CA GLY A 131 -6.64 14.33 3.78
C GLY A 131 -6.03 14.69 5.14
N ASP A 132 -5.88 13.74 6.06
CA ASP A 132 -5.34 13.96 7.39
C ASP A 132 -3.84 13.64 7.44
N VAL A 133 -3.02 14.68 7.23
CA VAL A 133 -1.55 14.57 7.27
C VAL A 133 -1.04 14.17 8.65
N ASP A 134 -1.64 14.70 9.71
CA ASP A 134 -1.21 14.40 11.08
C ASP A 134 -1.58 12.97 11.47
N GLY A 135 -2.77 12.52 11.07
CA GLY A 135 -3.20 11.13 11.20
C GLY A 135 -2.28 10.16 10.46
N PHE A 136 -1.86 10.48 9.23
CA PHE A 136 -0.87 9.69 8.50
C PHE A 136 0.47 9.61 9.25
N VAL A 137 0.99 10.74 9.74
CA VAL A 137 2.23 10.79 10.51
C VAL A 137 2.14 9.93 11.76
N GLN A 138 1.03 10.02 12.49
CA GLN A 138 0.82 9.22 13.70
C GLN A 138 0.74 7.72 13.38
N ALA A 139 0.00 7.34 12.34
CA ALA A 139 -0.10 5.95 11.87
C ALA A 139 1.29 5.40 11.45
N ALA A 140 2.06 6.20 10.71
CA ALA A 140 3.43 5.83 10.33
C ALA A 140 4.34 5.65 11.56
N LYS A 141 4.29 6.55 12.53
CA LYS A 141 5.05 6.42 13.77
C LYS A 141 4.63 5.20 14.59
N ASN A 142 3.35 4.84 14.60
CA ASN A 142 2.85 3.66 15.29
C ASN A 142 3.38 2.38 14.64
N ILE A 143 3.25 2.25 13.33
CA ILE A 143 3.71 1.06 12.60
C ILE A 143 5.23 0.87 12.73
N LEU A 144 5.99 1.97 12.76
CA LEU A 144 7.43 1.95 12.96
C LEU A 144 7.85 1.48 14.37
N LYS A 145 7.00 1.62 15.37
CA LYS A 145 7.26 1.15 16.74
C LYS A 145 6.99 -0.34 16.91
N ARG A 146 6.13 -0.91 16.07
CA ARG A 146 5.79 -2.33 16.13
C ARG A 146 7.01 -3.17 15.74
N LYS A 147 7.46 -4.02 16.65
CA LYS A 147 8.52 -4.99 16.42
C LYS A 147 7.83 -6.36 16.44
N ASN A 148 7.78 -7.06 15.32
CA ASN A 148 7.32 -8.45 15.24
C ASN A 148 5.80 -8.72 15.36
N ASP A 149 4.96 -7.89 14.76
CA ASP A 149 3.56 -8.30 14.58
C ASP A 149 3.50 -9.51 13.63
N SER A 150 2.69 -10.50 14.01
CA SER A 150 2.54 -11.72 13.21
C SER A 150 1.82 -11.45 11.89
N VAL A 151 2.33 -12.03 10.82
CA VAL A 151 1.68 -12.06 9.51
C VAL A 151 0.95 -13.40 9.36
N GLN A 152 -0.33 -13.37 8.99
CA GLN A 152 -1.10 -14.59 8.72
C GLN A 152 -0.81 -15.13 7.31
N SER A 153 0.43 -15.56 7.09
CA SER A 153 0.95 -15.95 5.77
C SER A 153 0.13 -17.04 5.09
N ASP A 154 -0.29 -18.08 5.82
CA ASP A 154 -1.09 -19.18 5.27
C ASP A 154 -2.46 -18.72 4.79
N GLU A 155 -3.11 -17.82 5.53
CA GLU A 155 -4.39 -17.26 5.15
C GLU A 155 -4.26 -16.32 3.95
N ILE A 156 -3.19 -15.52 3.89
CA ILE A 156 -2.88 -14.67 2.74
C ILE A 156 -2.67 -15.55 1.49
N VAL A 157 -1.85 -16.56 1.60
CA VAL A 157 -1.63 -17.51 0.49
C VAL A 157 -2.95 -18.14 0.04
N ARG A 158 -3.77 -18.60 0.98
CA ARG A 158 -5.07 -19.21 0.68
C ARG A 158 -6.04 -18.26 -0.04
N ARG A 159 -6.07 -16.96 0.34
CA ARG A 159 -7.00 -15.97 -0.23
C ARG A 159 -6.51 -15.38 -1.56
N PHE A 160 -5.21 -15.17 -1.72
CA PHE A 160 -4.63 -14.40 -2.83
C PHE A 160 -3.85 -15.22 -3.86
N ARG A 161 -3.62 -16.51 -3.65
CA ARG A 161 -3.06 -17.37 -4.68
C ARG A 161 -4.06 -17.56 -5.80
N ARG A 162 -3.69 -17.10 -7.00
CA ARG A 162 -4.55 -17.15 -8.19
C ARG A 162 -4.91 -18.59 -8.57
N ASP A 163 -3.99 -19.52 -8.48
CA ASP A 163 -4.24 -20.94 -8.75
C ASP A 163 -5.31 -21.53 -7.81
N VAL A 164 -5.29 -21.17 -6.53
CA VAL A 164 -6.33 -21.58 -5.56
C VAL A 164 -7.70 -20.93 -5.88
N ALA A 165 -7.70 -19.64 -6.24
CA ALA A 165 -8.92 -18.95 -6.61
C ALA A 165 -9.53 -19.49 -7.91
N TYR A 166 -8.70 -19.72 -8.94
CA TYR A 166 -9.13 -20.28 -10.22
C TYR A 166 -9.61 -21.72 -10.07
N GLN A 167 -9.01 -22.56 -9.21
CA GLN A 167 -9.47 -23.91 -8.99
C GLN A 167 -10.91 -23.97 -8.48
N LYS A 168 -11.33 -23.02 -7.65
CA LYS A 168 -12.72 -22.93 -7.20
C LYS A 168 -13.69 -22.64 -8.36
N ILE A 169 -13.28 -21.77 -9.29
CA ILE A 169 -14.07 -21.44 -10.48
C ILE A 169 -14.13 -22.65 -11.43
N VAL A 170 -13.01 -23.31 -11.68
CA VAL A 170 -12.94 -24.53 -12.50
C VAL A 170 -13.85 -25.62 -11.93
N ASN A 171 -13.76 -25.90 -10.64
CA ASN A 171 -14.61 -26.90 -9.98
C ASN A 171 -16.11 -26.54 -10.04
N LEU A 172 -16.45 -25.23 -10.02
CA LEU A 172 -17.84 -24.79 -10.20
C LEU A 172 -18.32 -25.02 -11.63
N ILE A 173 -17.52 -24.65 -12.63
CA ILE A 173 -17.82 -24.85 -14.05
C ILE A 173 -17.98 -26.34 -14.36
N GLU A 174 -17.08 -27.20 -13.89
CA GLU A 174 -17.17 -28.65 -14.06
C GLU A 174 -18.44 -29.21 -13.44
N ARG A 175 -18.85 -28.75 -12.27
CA ARG A 175 -20.08 -29.16 -11.62
C ARG A 175 -21.30 -28.79 -12.44
N LEU A 176 -21.37 -27.56 -12.96
CA LEU A 176 -22.49 -27.07 -13.78
C LEU A 176 -22.54 -27.71 -15.18
N ALA A 177 -21.42 -28.21 -15.69
CA ALA A 177 -21.34 -28.91 -16.97
C ALA A 177 -21.82 -30.38 -16.88
N HIS A 178 -21.96 -30.94 -15.68
CA HIS A 178 -22.42 -32.31 -15.42
C HIS A 178 -23.85 -32.39 -14.85
N GLU A 179 -24.51 -31.27 -14.65
CA GLU A 179 -25.95 -31.12 -14.38
C GLU A 179 -26.73 -30.96 -15.71
#